data_0f9f9f6d7c178b706e01f5331fa9b00f
#
_entry.id   0f9f9f6d7c178b706e01f5331fa9b00f
#
_cell.length_a   1.000
_cell.length_b   1.000
_cell.length_c   1.000
_cell.angle_alpha   90.00
_cell.angle_beta   90.00
_cell.angle_gamma   90.00
#
_symmetry.space_group_name_H-M   'P 1'
#
loop_
_entity.id
_entity.type
_entity.pdbx_description
1 polymer ?
#
loop_
_entity_poly.entity_id
_entity_poly.type
_entity_poly.pdbx_seq_one_letter_code
_entity_poly.pdbx_strand_id
1 'polypeptide(L)'
;ALSQTYDVNVNVSSLAFVTRAELEKRLGDKSDVGHTHTVADIADYVEPMNPNLLINPDFRVNQRGQSEYSSGYSVDRWFIEGNKCSVRPSVDGILITSVINPDTNTHVFWQKIENPLKPGKYTFSLNVSEVSGVWSARIRTVNASGDYVDSYYTSVLHNGVNKVSVDLSEGEYISAVSIGFNKGTEAGNSLKLAWIKLENGSLATMFVAPDRAAELAKCQRFYQIRTTNDIDPLDLRPSMRATTDIKQVEGGYAYVAEL
;
A
#
# COMPACT_ATOMS: atom_id res chain seq x y z
N ALA A 1 10.37 30.31 -54.36
CA ALA A 1 9.31 29.50 -53.77
C ALA A 1 8.48 28.91 -54.92
N LEU A 2 8.61 27.64 -55.19
CA LEU A 2 7.80 26.89 -56.16
C LEU A 2 6.55 26.40 -55.42
N SER A 3 5.38 27.01 -55.78
CA SER A 3 4.11 26.48 -55.35
C SER A 3 3.76 25.32 -56.34
N GLN A 4 3.81 24.10 -55.88
CA GLN A 4 3.23 22.96 -56.60
C GLN A 4 1.73 22.95 -56.28
N THR A 5 0.94 23.31 -57.31
CA THR A 5 -0.50 23.02 -57.34
C THR A 5 -0.69 21.59 -57.81
N TYR A 6 -1.22 20.75 -56.97
CA TYR A 6 -1.68 19.41 -57.38
C TYR A 6 -3.14 19.52 -57.82
N ASP A 7 -3.39 19.30 -59.10
CA ASP A 7 -4.74 19.06 -59.61
C ASP A 7 -5.20 17.67 -59.16
N VAL A 8 -5.98 17.60 -58.08
CA VAL A 8 -6.66 16.39 -57.67
C VAL A 8 -7.96 16.28 -58.46
N ASN A 9 -7.95 15.44 -59.49
CA ASN A 9 -9.16 15.11 -60.22
C ASN A 9 -10.02 14.17 -59.37
N VAL A 10 -10.89 14.74 -58.53
CA VAL A 10 -11.81 13.99 -57.70
C VAL A 10 -13.07 13.71 -58.50
N ASN A 11 -13.38 12.44 -58.75
CA ASN A 11 -14.63 12.05 -59.36
C ASN A 11 -15.80 12.33 -58.42
N VAL A 12 -16.44 13.47 -58.60
CA VAL A 12 -17.47 14.03 -57.71
C VAL A 12 -18.78 13.23 -57.71
N SER A 13 -18.95 12.28 -58.66
CA SER A 13 -20.18 11.48 -58.79
C SER A 13 -20.34 10.41 -57.72
N SER A 14 -19.29 10.13 -56.93
CA SER A 14 -19.31 9.14 -55.85
C SER A 14 -19.16 9.77 -54.44
N LEU A 15 -19.01 11.09 -54.36
CA LEU A 15 -18.89 11.78 -53.08
C LEU A 15 -20.28 12.23 -52.59
N ALA A 16 -20.75 11.63 -51.51
CA ALA A 16 -21.89 12.15 -50.77
C ALA A 16 -21.41 13.42 -50.03
N PHE A 17 -21.72 14.60 -50.56
CA PHE A 17 -21.45 15.85 -49.86
C PHE A 17 -22.35 15.93 -48.62
N VAL A 18 -21.73 15.90 -47.48
CA VAL A 18 -22.39 16.19 -46.21
C VAL A 18 -22.41 17.70 -46.09
N THR A 19 -23.60 18.29 -46.02
CA THR A 19 -23.72 19.73 -45.78
C THR A 19 -23.14 20.08 -44.42
N ARG A 20 -22.71 21.34 -44.21
CA ARG A 20 -22.24 21.80 -42.92
C ARG A 20 -23.28 21.57 -41.80
N ALA A 21 -24.55 21.80 -42.12
CA ALA A 21 -25.66 21.56 -41.17
C ALA A 21 -25.81 20.07 -40.82
N GLU A 22 -25.62 19.15 -41.75
CA GLU A 22 -25.63 17.72 -41.51
C GLU A 22 -24.41 17.26 -40.71
N LEU A 23 -23.24 17.86 -40.99
CA LEU A 23 -22.03 17.63 -40.19
C LEU A 23 -22.16 18.11 -38.77
N GLU A 24 -22.68 19.33 -38.57
CA GLU A 24 -22.94 19.91 -37.25
C GLU A 24 -23.97 19.10 -36.48
N LYS A 25 -25.01 18.59 -37.12
CA LYS A 25 -26.00 17.68 -36.53
C LYS A 25 -25.34 16.37 -36.09
N ARG A 26 -24.57 15.74 -36.99
CA ARG A 26 -23.87 14.48 -36.66
C ARG A 26 -22.80 14.65 -35.57
N LEU A 27 -22.14 15.81 -35.49
CA LEU A 27 -21.20 16.14 -34.43
C LEU A 27 -21.95 16.44 -33.13
N GLY A 28 -23.10 17.11 -33.18
CA GLY A 28 -23.98 17.32 -32.03
C GLY A 28 -24.53 16.02 -31.45
N ASP A 29 -24.88 15.06 -32.32
CA ASP A 29 -25.32 13.72 -31.91
C ASP A 29 -24.18 12.85 -31.36
N LYS A 30 -22.91 13.24 -31.59
CA LYS A 30 -21.72 12.49 -31.13
C LYS A 30 -20.99 13.13 -29.95
N SER A 31 -21.27 14.36 -29.66
CA SER A 31 -20.57 15.13 -28.65
C SER A 31 -21.54 16.11 -27.98
N ASP A 32 -22.35 15.61 -27.08
CA ASP A 32 -22.97 16.50 -26.10
C ASP A 32 -21.86 17.14 -25.26
N VAL A 33 -21.77 18.45 -25.35
CA VAL A 33 -20.90 19.25 -24.45
C VAL A 33 -21.42 19.03 -23.04
N GLY A 34 -20.75 18.14 -22.29
CA GLY A 34 -21.13 17.82 -20.91
C GLY A 34 -21.49 16.35 -20.66
N HIS A 35 -21.40 15.45 -21.67
CA HIS A 35 -21.51 14.03 -21.35
C HIS A 35 -20.28 13.55 -20.57
N THR A 36 -20.51 12.77 -19.53
CA THR A 36 -19.47 12.12 -18.75
C THR A 36 -19.37 10.67 -19.20
N HIS A 37 -18.15 10.23 -19.47
CA HIS A 37 -17.90 8.80 -19.63
C HIS A 37 -17.69 8.16 -18.26
N THR A 38 -18.33 7.03 -18.03
CA THR A 38 -18.03 6.16 -16.91
C THR A 38 -17.00 5.12 -17.34
N VAL A 39 -16.35 4.48 -16.38
CA VAL A 39 -15.43 3.37 -16.65
C VAL A 39 -16.09 2.25 -17.47
N ALA A 40 -17.41 2.04 -17.28
CA ALA A 40 -18.20 1.06 -18.01
C ALA A 40 -18.36 1.37 -19.50
N ASP A 41 -18.15 2.62 -19.92
CA ASP A 41 -18.27 3.06 -21.31
C ASP A 41 -16.98 2.79 -22.12
N ILE A 42 -15.91 2.30 -21.47
CA ILE A 42 -14.61 2.00 -22.09
C ILE A 42 -14.45 0.48 -22.19
N ALA A 43 -14.64 -0.07 -23.40
CA ALA A 43 -14.65 -1.51 -23.63
C ALA A 43 -13.36 -2.23 -23.21
N ASP A 44 -12.21 -1.56 -23.30
CA ASP A 44 -10.88 -2.10 -22.96
C ASP A 44 -10.27 -1.41 -21.75
N TYR A 45 -11.10 -0.93 -20.82
CA TYR A 45 -10.60 -0.28 -19.61
C TYR A 45 -9.82 -1.30 -18.76
N VAL A 46 -8.55 -1.01 -18.55
CA VAL A 46 -7.72 -1.70 -17.57
C VAL A 46 -7.60 -0.76 -16.36
N GLU A 47 -8.07 -1.20 -15.21
CA GLU A 47 -7.88 -0.43 -13.99
C GLU A 47 -6.39 -0.09 -13.79
N PRO A 48 -6.03 1.18 -13.56
CA PRO A 48 -4.66 1.54 -13.31
C PRO A 48 -4.15 0.80 -12.07
N MET A 49 -3.00 0.16 -12.21
CA MET A 49 -2.34 -0.53 -11.11
C MET A 49 -1.09 0.26 -10.75
N ASN A 50 -1.09 0.87 -9.58
CA ASN A 50 0.11 1.47 -9.03
C ASN A 50 0.85 0.45 -8.15
N PRO A 51 2.19 0.43 -8.18
CA PRO A 51 2.97 -0.41 -7.28
C PRO A 51 2.65 -0.13 -5.81
N ASN A 52 2.61 -1.16 -5.00
CA ASN A 52 2.55 -0.99 -3.56
C ASN A 52 3.92 -0.57 -3.01
N LEU A 53 3.95 0.49 -2.24
CA LEU A 53 5.17 1.05 -1.64
C LEU A 53 5.53 0.37 -0.31
N LEU A 54 4.66 -0.49 0.21
CA LEU A 54 4.87 -1.28 1.42
C LEU A 54 5.47 -2.65 1.08
N ILE A 55 6.18 -3.22 2.02
CA ILE A 55 6.77 -4.55 1.93
C ILE A 55 5.94 -5.54 2.75
N ASN A 56 5.74 -6.76 2.23
CA ASN A 56 4.90 -7.79 2.82
C ASN A 56 3.47 -7.29 3.10
N PRO A 57 2.80 -6.75 2.08
CA PRO A 57 1.53 -6.07 2.26
C PRO A 57 0.33 -7.01 2.45
N ASP A 58 0.50 -8.29 2.19
CA ASP A 58 -0.48 -9.37 2.40
C ASP A 58 -0.06 -10.35 3.52
N PHE A 59 1.00 -9.99 4.26
CA PHE A 59 1.48 -10.67 5.47
C PHE A 59 1.94 -12.12 5.29
N ARG A 60 2.12 -12.59 4.04
CA ARG A 60 2.46 -13.99 3.74
C ARG A 60 3.91 -14.36 4.04
N VAL A 61 4.80 -13.36 4.18
CA VAL A 61 6.18 -13.60 4.59
C VAL A 61 6.26 -13.55 6.11
N ASN A 62 6.59 -14.68 6.72
CA ASN A 62 6.71 -14.84 8.16
C ASN A 62 7.93 -15.73 8.47
N GLN A 63 9.12 -15.17 8.32
CA GLN A 63 10.38 -15.92 8.55
C GLN A 63 10.58 -16.28 10.02
N ARG A 64 9.98 -15.51 10.95
CA ARG A 64 10.01 -15.81 12.39
C ARG A 64 9.17 -17.02 12.76
N GLY A 65 8.21 -17.42 11.94
CA GLY A 65 7.45 -18.66 12.03
C GLY A 65 6.56 -18.83 13.25
N GLN A 66 6.34 -17.78 14.04
CA GLN A 66 5.46 -17.87 15.21
C GLN A 66 3.99 -17.84 14.79
N SER A 67 3.15 -18.56 15.53
CA SER A 67 1.71 -18.58 15.32
C SER A 67 0.99 -17.36 15.92
N GLU A 68 1.63 -16.66 16.86
CA GLU A 68 1.12 -15.47 17.51
C GLU A 68 2.27 -14.56 17.94
N TYR A 69 2.05 -13.25 17.83
CA TYR A 69 2.97 -12.20 18.23
C TYR A 69 2.25 -11.21 19.14
N SER A 70 2.92 -10.74 20.20
CA SER A 70 2.36 -9.75 21.15
C SER A 70 3.17 -8.46 21.24
N SER A 71 4.41 -8.44 20.75
CA SER A 71 5.29 -7.26 20.76
C SER A 71 6.46 -7.41 19.80
N GLY A 72 7.08 -6.29 19.43
CA GLY A 72 8.23 -6.28 18.54
C GLY A 72 7.87 -6.61 17.10
N TYR A 73 8.85 -7.05 16.30
CA TYR A 73 8.60 -7.47 14.92
C TYR A 73 7.85 -8.80 14.89
N SER A 74 6.75 -8.81 14.14
CA SER A 74 5.85 -9.95 13.95
C SER A 74 6.10 -10.66 12.61
N VAL A 75 5.10 -10.74 11.73
CA VAL A 75 5.33 -11.06 10.33
C VAL A 75 6.31 -10.03 9.74
N ASP A 76 7.11 -10.45 8.78
CA ASP A 76 8.24 -9.65 8.30
C ASP A 76 7.84 -8.22 7.96
N ARG A 77 8.67 -7.27 8.38
CA ARG A 77 8.51 -5.81 8.24
C ARG A 77 7.45 -5.17 9.14
N TRP A 78 6.59 -5.92 9.81
CA TRP A 78 5.51 -5.38 10.62
C TRP A 78 5.82 -5.47 12.11
N PHE A 79 5.70 -4.33 12.79
CA PHE A 79 6.07 -4.15 14.20
C PHE A 79 4.82 -3.94 15.07
N ILE A 80 4.80 -4.58 16.23
CA ILE A 80 3.78 -4.41 17.26
C ILE A 80 4.34 -3.53 18.38
N GLU A 81 3.65 -2.44 18.66
CA GLU A 81 4.04 -1.50 19.72
C GLU A 81 3.56 -1.94 21.09
N GLY A 82 4.48 -2.30 21.96
CA GLY A 82 4.19 -2.76 23.31
C GLY A 82 3.31 -4.03 23.29
N ASN A 83 2.78 -4.36 24.43
CA ASN A 83 1.89 -5.52 24.60
C ASN A 83 0.42 -5.08 24.54
N LYS A 84 0.03 -4.30 23.51
CA LYS A 84 -1.31 -3.71 23.39
C LYS A 84 -2.24 -4.51 22.49
N CYS A 85 -1.68 -5.30 21.61
CA CYS A 85 -2.44 -6.22 20.75
C CYS A 85 -1.69 -7.52 20.56
N SER A 86 -2.42 -8.56 20.11
CA SER A 86 -1.82 -9.75 19.53
C SER A 86 -2.07 -9.79 18.03
N VAL A 87 -1.15 -10.42 17.30
CA VAL A 87 -1.24 -10.62 15.84
C VAL A 87 -1.06 -12.10 15.55
N ARG A 88 -2.05 -12.70 14.90
CA ARG A 88 -2.01 -14.11 14.45
C ARG A 88 -2.02 -14.17 12.94
N PRO A 89 -0.96 -14.70 12.30
CA PRO A 89 -0.97 -14.98 10.88
C PRO A 89 -2.05 -16.00 10.50
N SER A 90 -2.68 -15.79 9.34
CA SER A 90 -3.65 -16.71 8.75
C SER A 90 -3.34 -16.89 7.25
N VAL A 91 -4.03 -17.82 6.59
CA VAL A 91 -3.82 -18.12 5.17
C VAL A 91 -4.16 -16.92 4.26
N ASP A 92 -5.04 -16.05 4.69
CA ASP A 92 -5.59 -14.93 3.94
C ASP A 92 -5.39 -13.57 4.64
N GLY A 93 -4.28 -13.43 5.38
CA GLY A 93 -3.90 -12.19 6.07
C GLY A 93 -3.49 -12.42 7.53
N ILE A 94 -3.87 -11.48 8.39
CA ILE A 94 -3.61 -11.55 9.84
C ILE A 94 -4.86 -11.18 10.64
N LEU A 95 -5.00 -11.76 11.82
CA LEU A 95 -5.97 -11.33 12.83
C LEU A 95 -5.24 -10.46 13.86
N ILE A 96 -5.71 -9.24 14.07
CA ILE A 96 -5.22 -8.32 15.09
C ILE A 96 -6.27 -8.24 16.19
N THR A 97 -5.88 -8.53 17.43
CA THR A 97 -6.79 -8.52 18.59
C THR A 97 -6.26 -7.54 19.66
N SER A 98 -7.10 -6.62 20.12
CA SER A 98 -6.76 -5.73 21.24
C SER A 98 -6.67 -6.54 22.54
N VAL A 99 -5.63 -6.27 23.33
CA VAL A 99 -5.48 -6.84 24.68
C VAL A 99 -5.71 -5.80 25.79
N ILE A 100 -6.07 -4.57 25.39
CA ILE A 100 -6.34 -3.46 26.31
C ILE A 100 -7.65 -2.76 25.96
N ASN A 101 -8.16 -1.97 26.90
CA ASN A 101 -9.24 -1.00 26.70
C ASN A 101 -8.59 0.38 26.56
N PRO A 102 -8.45 0.95 25.36
CA PRO A 102 -7.75 2.21 25.18
C PRO A 102 -8.60 3.41 25.65
N ASP A 103 -7.97 4.34 26.33
CA ASP A 103 -8.57 5.63 26.71
C ASP A 103 -8.49 6.65 25.57
N THR A 104 -7.52 6.48 24.69
CA THR A 104 -7.23 7.36 23.54
C THR A 104 -6.92 6.56 22.30
N ASN A 105 -6.78 7.24 21.16
CA ASN A 105 -6.34 6.63 19.93
C ASN A 105 -4.92 6.04 20.09
N THR A 106 -4.81 4.73 19.91
CA THR A 106 -3.59 3.96 20.16
C THR A 106 -3.21 3.20 18.89
N HIS A 107 -2.08 3.52 18.31
CA HIS A 107 -1.53 2.82 17.15
C HIS A 107 -0.63 1.68 17.61
N VAL A 108 -0.89 0.50 17.09
CA VAL A 108 -0.29 -0.72 17.66
C VAL A 108 0.44 -1.58 16.64
N PHE A 109 0.12 -1.45 15.36
CA PHE A 109 0.67 -2.28 14.30
C PHE A 109 1.18 -1.40 13.15
N TRP A 110 2.48 -1.45 12.85
CA TRP A 110 3.18 -0.47 12.03
C TRP A 110 4.03 -1.11 10.94
N GLN A 111 4.20 -0.36 9.85
CA GLN A 111 5.38 -0.48 9.01
C GLN A 111 6.06 0.87 8.87
N LYS A 112 7.32 0.95 9.25
CA LYS A 112 8.19 2.08 8.95
C LYS A 112 8.71 1.97 7.52
N ILE A 113 8.79 3.08 6.83
CA ILE A 113 9.30 3.19 5.47
C ILE A 113 10.80 3.49 5.55
N GLU A 114 11.62 2.70 4.84
CA GLU A 114 13.09 2.80 4.88
C GLU A 114 13.57 4.19 4.46
N ASN A 115 13.02 4.70 3.37
CA ASN A 115 13.29 6.06 2.89
C ASN A 115 11.97 6.82 2.91
N PRO A 116 11.79 7.82 3.77
CA PRO A 116 10.56 8.58 3.83
C PRO A 116 10.14 9.10 2.46
N LEU A 117 8.87 8.91 2.13
CA LEU A 117 8.34 9.26 0.81
C LEU A 117 8.20 10.78 0.71
N LYS A 118 8.68 11.32 -0.42
CA LYS A 118 8.73 12.76 -0.72
C LYS A 118 7.34 13.39 -0.82
N PRO A 119 7.24 14.74 -0.78
CA PRO A 119 5.98 15.45 -1.04
C PRO A 119 5.29 14.98 -2.31
N GLY A 120 3.97 14.90 -2.27
CA GLY A 120 3.15 14.42 -3.38
C GLY A 120 1.84 13.81 -2.92
N LYS A 121 1.08 13.29 -3.88
CA LYS A 121 -0.21 12.65 -3.61
C LYS A 121 -0.04 11.16 -3.37
N TYR A 122 -0.64 10.67 -2.29
CA TYR A 122 -0.63 9.25 -1.92
C TYR A 122 -2.00 8.79 -1.48
N THR A 123 -2.28 7.52 -1.74
CA THR A 123 -3.46 6.84 -1.22
C THR A 123 -3.03 5.62 -0.42
N PHE A 124 -3.56 5.52 0.78
CA PHE A 124 -3.39 4.40 1.69
C PHE A 124 -4.72 3.65 1.76
N SER A 125 -4.73 2.39 1.41
CA SER A 125 -5.90 1.53 1.38
C SER A 125 -5.63 0.19 2.04
N LEU A 126 -6.67 -0.43 2.60
CA LEU A 126 -6.58 -1.71 3.28
C LEU A 126 -7.93 -2.43 3.20
N ASN A 127 -7.90 -3.75 3.18
CA ASN A 127 -9.10 -4.57 3.21
C ASN A 127 -9.19 -5.31 4.53
N VAL A 128 -10.28 -5.06 5.24
CA VAL A 128 -10.53 -5.65 6.56
C VAL A 128 -11.87 -6.38 6.59
N SER A 129 -11.97 -7.36 7.47
CA SER A 129 -13.20 -8.10 7.76
C SER A 129 -13.26 -8.44 9.25
N GLU A 130 -14.41 -8.95 9.69
CA GLU A 130 -14.61 -9.38 11.07
C GLU A 130 -14.28 -8.27 12.08
N VAL A 131 -14.61 -7.02 11.74
CA VAL A 131 -14.28 -5.85 12.56
C VAL A 131 -15.17 -5.80 13.77
N SER A 132 -14.58 -5.82 14.97
CA SER A 132 -15.22 -5.52 16.25
C SER A 132 -14.43 -4.44 16.98
N GLY A 133 -15.12 -3.47 17.60
CA GLY A 133 -14.49 -2.30 18.21
C GLY A 133 -14.26 -1.15 17.22
N VAL A 134 -13.55 -0.13 17.66
CA VAL A 134 -13.33 1.13 16.93
C VAL A 134 -11.89 1.19 16.47
N TRP A 135 -11.64 0.89 15.20
CA TRP A 135 -10.32 0.82 14.58
C TRP A 135 -10.11 1.94 13.58
N SER A 136 -8.88 2.36 13.39
CA SER A 136 -8.46 3.30 12.34
C SER A 136 -7.10 2.92 11.76
N ALA A 137 -6.85 3.36 10.54
CA ALA A 137 -5.54 3.28 9.92
C ALA A 137 -4.97 4.69 9.72
N ARG A 138 -3.63 4.82 9.68
CA ARG A 138 -2.95 6.09 9.70
C ARG A 138 -1.73 6.10 8.78
N ILE A 139 -1.55 7.23 8.09
CA ILE A 139 -0.27 7.65 7.53
C ILE A 139 0.40 8.58 8.53
N ARG A 140 1.66 8.34 8.88
CA ARG A 140 2.46 9.20 9.73
C ARG A 140 3.48 9.95 8.91
N THR A 141 3.60 11.26 9.12
CA THR A 141 4.56 12.11 8.43
C THR A 141 5.58 12.73 9.36
N VAL A 142 6.72 13.08 8.79
CA VAL A 142 7.86 13.71 9.45
C VAL A 142 8.42 14.82 8.56
N ASN A 143 9.20 15.73 9.14
CA ASN A 143 9.99 16.70 8.39
C ASN A 143 11.32 16.07 7.89
N ALA A 144 12.14 16.85 7.21
CA ALA A 144 13.46 16.41 6.70
C ALA A 144 14.44 15.98 7.81
N SER A 145 14.26 16.46 9.04
CA SER A 145 15.05 16.06 10.21
C SER A 145 14.53 14.79 10.88
N GLY A 146 13.38 14.26 10.45
CA GLY A 146 12.75 13.08 11.02
C GLY A 146 11.79 13.37 12.17
N ASP A 147 11.56 14.66 12.50
CA ASP A 147 10.62 15.04 13.54
C ASP A 147 9.18 14.86 13.06
N TYR A 148 8.29 14.48 13.99
CA TYR A 148 6.88 14.32 13.70
C TYR A 148 6.25 15.62 13.20
N VAL A 149 5.47 15.54 12.11
CA VAL A 149 4.69 16.64 11.56
C VAL A 149 3.20 16.41 11.78
N ASP A 150 2.63 15.36 11.18
CA ASP A 150 1.19 15.12 11.22
C ASP A 150 0.84 13.63 11.05
N SER A 151 -0.43 13.34 11.18
CA SER A 151 -1.01 12.02 10.93
C SER A 151 -2.37 12.13 10.24
N TYR A 152 -2.50 11.43 9.13
CA TYR A 152 -3.71 11.37 8.32
C TYR A 152 -4.41 10.02 8.57
N TYR A 153 -5.68 10.07 8.94
CA TYR A 153 -6.44 8.92 9.40
C TYR A 153 -7.51 8.52 8.41
N THR A 154 -7.79 7.23 8.30
CA THR A 154 -9.06 6.77 7.77
C THR A 154 -10.19 7.19 8.72
N SER A 155 -11.43 7.18 8.25
CA SER A 155 -12.59 7.04 9.14
C SER A 155 -12.49 5.72 9.93
N VAL A 156 -13.41 5.49 10.86
CA VAL A 156 -13.53 4.20 11.54
C VAL A 156 -13.59 3.08 10.51
N LEU A 157 -12.74 2.06 10.71
CA LEU A 157 -12.67 0.92 9.78
C LEU A 157 -13.96 0.11 9.82
N HIS A 158 -14.41 -0.28 8.65
CA HIS A 158 -15.56 -1.16 8.43
C HIS A 158 -15.18 -2.31 7.50
N ASN A 159 -15.95 -3.38 7.49
CA ASN A 159 -15.70 -4.52 6.61
C ASN A 159 -15.62 -4.06 5.14
N GLY A 160 -14.65 -4.58 4.42
CA GLY A 160 -14.33 -4.21 3.04
C GLY A 160 -13.12 -3.28 2.93
N VAL A 161 -13.04 -2.57 1.81
CA VAL A 161 -11.91 -1.67 1.52
C VAL A 161 -12.12 -0.31 2.17
N ASN A 162 -11.15 0.08 2.97
CA ASN A 162 -11.05 1.40 3.61
C ASN A 162 -9.88 2.17 3.01
N LYS A 163 -9.96 3.50 2.96
CA LYS A 163 -8.92 4.33 2.36
C LYS A 163 -8.82 5.70 2.98
N VAL A 164 -7.63 6.30 2.86
CA VAL A 164 -7.36 7.72 3.05
C VAL A 164 -6.38 8.20 1.99
N SER A 165 -6.63 9.36 1.40
CA SER A 165 -5.72 10.01 0.46
C SER A 165 -5.16 11.28 1.08
N VAL A 166 -3.89 11.57 0.79
CA VAL A 166 -3.19 12.75 1.29
C VAL A 166 -2.51 13.47 0.14
N ASP A 167 -2.37 14.78 0.28
CA ASP A 167 -1.58 15.63 -0.61
C ASP A 167 -0.54 16.33 0.26
N LEU A 168 0.68 15.79 0.27
CA LEU A 168 1.75 16.26 1.15
C LEU A 168 2.38 17.52 0.59
N SER A 169 2.50 18.52 1.45
CA SER A 169 3.21 19.77 1.18
C SER A 169 4.73 19.58 1.14
N GLU A 170 5.44 20.54 0.57
CA GLU A 170 6.90 20.56 0.60
C GLU A 170 7.41 20.54 2.05
N GLY A 171 8.42 19.70 2.30
CA GLY A 171 8.99 19.50 3.64
C GLY A 171 8.29 18.44 4.49
N GLU A 172 7.23 17.84 4.00
CA GLU A 172 6.52 16.75 4.69
C GLU A 172 6.75 15.41 3.98
N TYR A 173 7.09 14.37 4.74
CA TYR A 173 7.50 13.05 4.22
C TYR A 173 6.75 11.94 4.93
N ILE A 174 6.23 10.94 4.21
CA ILE A 174 5.64 9.75 4.84
C ILE A 174 6.76 8.90 5.43
N SER A 175 6.72 8.67 6.73
CA SER A 175 7.69 7.84 7.46
C SER A 175 7.18 6.47 7.87
N ALA A 176 5.86 6.33 8.03
CA ALA A 176 5.25 5.07 8.45
C ALA A 176 3.75 5.02 8.11
N VAL A 177 3.22 3.81 8.07
CA VAL A 177 1.79 3.54 8.16
C VAL A 177 1.49 2.69 9.39
N SER A 178 0.28 2.79 9.92
CA SER A 178 -0.11 2.00 11.09
C SER A 178 -1.60 1.72 11.16
N ILE A 179 -1.93 0.65 11.88
CA ILE A 179 -3.27 0.31 12.32
C ILE A 179 -3.34 0.56 13.83
N GLY A 180 -4.45 1.07 14.29
CA GLY A 180 -4.70 1.33 15.69
C GLY A 180 -6.16 1.21 16.06
N PHE A 181 -6.43 1.29 17.34
CA PHE A 181 -7.77 1.28 17.88
C PHE A 181 -8.00 2.48 18.80
N ASN A 182 -9.25 2.89 18.91
CA ASN A 182 -9.68 4.09 19.61
C ASN A 182 -10.51 3.73 20.85
N LYS A 183 -10.81 4.75 21.64
CA LYS A 183 -11.80 4.64 22.72
C LYS A 183 -13.08 4.00 22.21
N GLY A 184 -13.61 3.03 22.95
CA GLY A 184 -14.74 2.20 22.54
C GLY A 184 -14.34 0.82 21.99
N THR A 185 -13.04 0.55 21.84
CA THR A 185 -12.52 -0.80 21.66
C THR A 185 -12.30 -1.43 23.02
N GLU A 186 -12.64 -2.70 23.16
CA GLU A 186 -12.43 -3.47 24.40
C GLU A 186 -11.38 -4.56 24.15
N ALA A 187 -10.74 -5.02 25.21
CA ALA A 187 -9.88 -6.20 25.14
C ALA A 187 -10.67 -7.39 24.59
N GLY A 188 -10.09 -8.06 23.58
CA GLY A 188 -10.76 -9.11 22.82
C GLY A 188 -11.41 -8.63 21.52
N ASN A 189 -11.64 -7.34 21.34
CA ASN A 189 -12.07 -6.82 20.03
C ASN A 189 -10.96 -7.02 18.99
N SER A 190 -11.35 -7.32 17.77
CA SER A 190 -10.42 -7.71 16.72
C SER A 190 -10.84 -7.21 15.34
N LEU A 191 -9.91 -7.26 14.41
CA LEU A 191 -10.16 -7.17 12.97
C LEU A 191 -9.26 -8.17 12.23
N LYS A 192 -9.74 -8.67 11.11
CA LYS A 192 -8.96 -9.44 10.15
C LYS A 192 -8.50 -8.50 9.04
N LEU A 193 -7.20 -8.43 8.82
CA LEU A 193 -6.56 -7.59 7.81
C LEU A 193 -6.02 -8.48 6.70
N ALA A 194 -6.66 -8.42 5.52
CA ALA A 194 -6.29 -9.26 4.39
C ALA A 194 -5.08 -8.71 3.63
N TRP A 195 -5.09 -7.42 3.38
CA TRP A 195 -4.00 -6.71 2.71
C TRP A 195 -4.02 -5.22 3.01
N ILE A 196 -2.89 -4.58 2.72
CA ILE A 196 -2.67 -3.16 2.92
C ILE A 196 -1.86 -2.60 1.75
N LYS A 197 -2.17 -1.38 1.28
CA LYS A 197 -1.51 -0.77 0.14
C LYS A 197 -1.28 0.72 0.37
N LEU A 198 -0.06 1.17 0.14
CA LEU A 198 0.28 2.57 0.00
C LEU A 198 0.77 2.79 -1.43
N GLU A 199 0.22 3.75 -2.13
CA GLU A 199 0.51 3.97 -3.54
C GLU A 199 0.56 5.46 -3.88
N ASN A 200 1.23 5.80 -4.99
CA ASN A 200 1.21 7.16 -5.52
C ASN A 200 -0.15 7.49 -6.11
N GLY A 201 -0.56 8.76 -6.01
CA GLY A 201 -1.81 9.26 -6.56
C GLY A 201 -2.94 9.36 -5.56
N SER A 202 -4.06 9.92 -6.00
CA SER A 202 -5.24 10.20 -5.17
C SER A 202 -6.36 9.14 -5.29
N LEU A 203 -6.13 8.09 -6.08
CA LEU A 203 -7.07 6.99 -6.27
C LEU A 203 -6.51 5.70 -5.70
N ALA A 204 -7.35 4.98 -4.96
CA ALA A 204 -7.04 3.61 -4.56
C ALA A 204 -7.23 2.71 -5.78
N THR A 205 -6.14 2.11 -6.26
CA THR A 205 -6.17 1.16 -7.35
C THR A 205 -6.26 -0.27 -6.81
N MET A 206 -6.62 -1.23 -7.67
CA MET A 206 -6.78 -2.62 -7.28
C MET A 206 -5.52 -3.15 -6.57
N PHE A 207 -5.71 -3.91 -5.50
CA PHE A 207 -4.62 -4.64 -4.86
C PHE A 207 -4.29 -5.89 -5.68
N VAL A 208 -3.02 -6.01 -6.03
CA VAL A 208 -2.46 -7.22 -6.64
C VAL A 208 -1.47 -7.82 -5.65
N ALA A 209 -1.71 -9.07 -5.27
CA ALA A 209 -0.81 -9.78 -4.37
C ALA A 209 0.58 -9.89 -5.02
N PRO A 210 1.66 -9.52 -4.30
CA PRO A 210 3.00 -9.57 -4.86
C PRO A 210 3.46 -11.02 -5.09
N ASP A 211 4.42 -11.19 -5.99
CA ASP A 211 5.13 -12.46 -6.12
C ASP A 211 5.84 -12.77 -4.80
N ARG A 212 5.61 -13.98 -4.28
CA ARG A 212 6.09 -14.39 -2.96
C ARG A 212 7.62 -14.41 -2.87
N ALA A 213 8.31 -14.86 -3.92
CA ALA A 213 9.78 -14.96 -3.92
C ALA A 213 10.42 -13.58 -3.96
N ALA A 214 9.89 -12.68 -4.80
CA ALA A 214 10.33 -11.29 -4.85
C ALA A 214 10.07 -10.58 -3.51
N GLU A 215 8.93 -10.84 -2.88
CA GLU A 215 8.59 -10.21 -1.60
C GLU A 215 9.45 -10.75 -0.44
N LEU A 216 9.74 -12.05 -0.43
CA LEU A 216 10.69 -12.65 0.50
C LEU A 216 12.07 -11.99 0.37
N ALA A 217 12.56 -11.78 -0.85
CA ALA A 217 13.85 -11.12 -1.07
C ALA A 217 13.88 -9.69 -0.51
N LYS A 218 12.78 -8.93 -0.65
CA LYS A 218 12.64 -7.60 -0.02
C LYS A 218 12.69 -7.69 1.51
N CYS A 219 11.99 -8.66 2.11
CA CYS A 219 11.98 -8.87 3.55
C CYS A 219 13.36 -9.26 4.08
N GLN A 220 14.10 -10.10 3.34
CA GLN A 220 15.44 -10.55 3.71
C GLN A 220 16.48 -9.44 3.81
N ARG A 221 16.23 -8.27 3.22
CA ARG A 221 17.06 -7.08 3.45
C ARG A 221 17.02 -6.59 4.90
N PHE A 222 15.99 -6.93 5.65
CA PHE A 222 15.74 -6.46 7.01
C PHE A 222 15.91 -7.56 8.05
N TYR A 223 15.43 -8.74 7.71
CA TYR A 223 15.50 -9.90 8.59
C TYR A 223 15.62 -11.17 7.77
N GLN A 224 16.53 -12.05 8.15
CA GLN A 224 16.63 -13.40 7.60
C GLN A 224 17.17 -14.38 8.63
N ILE A 225 16.70 -15.62 8.54
CA ILE A 225 17.26 -16.75 9.27
C ILE A 225 18.08 -17.57 8.29
N ARG A 226 19.30 -17.91 8.67
CA ARG A 226 20.17 -18.82 7.95
C ARG A 226 20.48 -20.02 8.84
N THR A 227 20.07 -21.18 8.39
CA THR A 227 20.53 -22.45 8.97
C THR A 227 21.95 -22.66 8.48
N THR A 228 22.87 -22.91 9.39
CA THR A 228 24.26 -23.21 9.08
C THR A 228 24.78 -24.23 10.08
N ASN A 229 25.63 -25.15 9.62
CA ASN A 229 26.40 -26.02 10.46
C ASN A 229 27.73 -25.35 10.90
N ASP A 230 28.01 -24.15 10.39
CA ASP A 230 29.19 -23.39 10.73
C ASP A 230 29.07 -22.75 12.11
N ILE A 231 30.19 -22.63 12.79
CA ILE A 231 30.28 -22.06 14.14
C ILE A 231 30.14 -20.53 14.05
N ASP A 232 30.53 -19.94 12.92
CA ASP A 232 30.58 -18.50 12.71
C ASP A 232 29.41 -18.02 11.83
N PRO A 233 28.81 -16.87 12.15
CA PRO A 233 27.78 -16.27 11.33
C PRO A 233 28.30 -15.79 9.98
N LEU A 234 27.46 -15.85 8.95
CA LEU A 234 27.77 -15.39 7.60
C LEU A 234 27.85 -13.86 7.54
N ASP A 235 28.72 -13.33 6.69
CA ASP A 235 28.69 -11.91 6.33
C ASP A 235 27.63 -11.65 5.26
N LEU A 236 26.49 -11.09 5.68
CA LEU A 236 25.36 -10.79 4.82
C LEU A 236 25.23 -9.29 4.47
N ARG A 237 26.24 -8.48 4.81
CA ARG A 237 26.23 -7.03 4.55
C ARG A 237 25.88 -6.64 3.11
N PRO A 238 26.34 -7.34 2.07
CA PRO A 238 25.98 -6.99 0.70
C PRO A 238 24.49 -7.14 0.37
N SER A 239 23.76 -8.03 1.07
CA SER A 239 22.34 -8.32 0.83
C SER A 239 21.41 -7.66 1.84
N MET A 240 21.92 -7.18 2.95
CA MET A 240 21.16 -6.53 4.02
C MET A 240 21.24 -5.00 3.92
N ARG A 241 20.21 -4.30 4.38
CA ARG A 241 20.12 -2.84 4.29
C ARG A 241 21.16 -2.08 5.14
N ALA A 242 21.65 -2.70 6.19
CA ALA A 242 22.59 -2.13 7.17
C ALA A 242 23.42 -3.23 7.81
N THR A 243 24.40 -2.84 8.63
CA THR A 243 25.09 -3.79 9.53
C THR A 243 24.04 -4.46 10.43
N THR A 244 24.12 -5.78 10.54
CA THR A 244 23.12 -6.60 11.20
C THR A 244 23.48 -6.87 12.65
N ASP A 245 22.44 -6.91 13.50
CA ASP A 245 22.52 -7.62 14.78
C ASP A 245 22.38 -9.10 14.49
N ILE A 246 23.30 -9.92 14.99
CA ILE A 246 23.30 -11.35 14.79
C ILE A 246 22.89 -12.03 16.08
N LYS A 247 21.88 -12.87 16.01
CA LYS A 247 21.36 -13.62 17.16
C LYS A 247 21.38 -15.11 16.84
N GLN A 248 21.92 -15.92 17.74
CA GLN A 248 21.81 -17.36 17.64
C GLN A 248 20.36 -17.79 17.86
N VAL A 249 19.85 -18.67 17.01
CA VAL A 249 18.53 -19.25 17.07
C VAL A 249 18.65 -20.76 16.92
N GLU A 250 17.56 -21.49 17.13
CA GLU A 250 17.56 -22.95 16.90
C GLU A 250 17.93 -23.25 15.43
N GLY A 251 18.98 -24.02 15.24
CA GLY A 251 19.46 -24.45 13.92
C GLY A 251 20.21 -23.39 13.10
N GLY A 252 20.64 -22.24 13.68
CA GLY A 252 21.39 -21.26 12.92
C GLY A 252 21.45 -19.88 13.54
N TYR A 253 21.42 -18.86 12.69
CA TYR A 253 21.52 -17.44 13.08
C TYR A 253 20.40 -16.61 12.45
N ALA A 254 19.85 -15.71 13.23
CA ALA A 254 18.98 -14.64 12.76
C ALA A 254 19.80 -13.36 12.55
N TYR A 255 19.65 -12.75 11.39
CA TYR A 255 20.29 -11.52 10.98
C TYR A 255 19.25 -10.42 10.95
N VAL A 256 19.43 -9.37 11.75
CA VAL A 256 18.43 -8.33 12.01
C VAL A 256 18.99 -6.98 11.62
N ALA A 257 18.31 -6.31 10.68
CA ALA A 257 18.58 -4.94 10.25
C ALA A 257 17.25 -4.15 10.13
N GLU A 258 16.33 -4.39 11.04
CA GLU A 258 15.01 -3.75 11.08
C GLU A 258 15.10 -2.24 11.40
N LEU A 259 14.01 -1.48 11.15
CA LEU A 259 13.96 -0.02 11.29
C LEU A 259 13.44 0.44 12.66
#